data_ac5538d528a9deeb37ab293ac8635cf6
#
_entry.id   ac5538d528a9deeb37ab293ac8635cf6
#
_cell.length_a   1.000
_cell.length_b   1.000
_cell.length_c   1.000
_cell.angle_alpha   90.00
_cell.angle_beta   90.00
_cell.angle_gamma   90.00
#
_symmetry.space_group_name_H-M   'P 1'
#
loop_
_entity.id
_entity.type
_entity.pdbx_description
1 polymer ?
#
loop_
_entity_poly.entity_id
_entity_poly.type
_entity_poly.pdbx_seq_one_letter_code
_entity_poly.pdbx_strand_id
1 'polypeptide(L)'
;MAALLRVLSPALLGAAVSAELQAHFLGPDTGYPLARCLDGSPALYYLSPGYDSGKDKHMIFFQGGGYCGSDADCLDRATDSFLGSTSDDDLTINKYESSGTQDGFWRDTNENPLMHNWNHVFVRYCDGGYYSGDLLEPKIVDGKELFYRGKYITEALFKDLAPKLTAATDIVVSGCSAGAMRIYAHLDAMRTMLPSTARVVGYADSGFFMATDAFSAKKEYLVKGHNGTALFNPECVKDHASEPHKCILASVSAAYLKTPLFAFQSRYDFDQLEGETDEACRESEQCVNNYAADLSAKLEEHLVGPHGYFTDSCERHCWWNKGYSSLIPSSGPRDDASGLTNLRAFKTWYEGGTAAYNQAAVPSCVECCHGRSTPARRRC
;
A
#
# COMPACT_ATOMS: atom_id res chain seq x y z
N MET A 1 18.54 61.84 -30.20
CA MET A 1 17.79 61.33 -29.03
C MET A 1 16.99 60.13 -29.47
N ALA A 2 17.51 58.94 -29.26
CA ALA A 2 16.83 57.68 -29.60
C ALA A 2 16.34 57.05 -28.31
N ALA A 3 15.01 56.88 -28.21
CA ALA A 3 14.35 56.27 -27.07
C ALA A 3 14.35 54.73 -27.24
N LEU A 4 15.05 54.02 -26.35
CA LEU A 4 14.97 52.55 -26.24
C LEU A 4 13.65 52.16 -25.56
N LEU A 5 12.74 51.54 -26.30
CA LEU A 5 11.62 50.79 -25.72
C LEU A 5 12.14 49.48 -25.17
N ARG A 6 12.12 49.32 -23.84
CA ARG A 6 12.27 48.00 -23.19
C ARG A 6 10.93 47.26 -23.25
N VAL A 7 10.92 46.19 -24.02
CA VAL A 7 9.83 45.21 -24.00
C VAL A 7 9.99 44.33 -22.75
N LEU A 8 9.14 44.52 -21.78
CA LEU A 8 9.02 43.64 -20.63
C LEU A 8 8.23 42.38 -21.06
N SER A 9 8.93 41.25 -21.16
CA SER A 9 8.25 39.94 -21.27
C SER A 9 7.50 39.65 -19.98
N PRO A 10 6.21 39.29 -20.04
CA PRO A 10 5.52 38.78 -18.86
C PRO A 10 6.08 37.41 -18.52
N ALA A 11 6.73 37.28 -17.37
CA ALA A 11 7.01 35.99 -16.76
C ALA A 11 5.68 35.36 -16.43
N LEU A 12 5.29 34.30 -17.14
CA LEU A 12 4.23 33.40 -16.77
C LEU A 12 4.66 32.71 -15.45
N LEU A 13 4.24 33.26 -14.32
CA LEU A 13 4.19 32.49 -13.09
C LEU A 13 3.14 31.41 -13.33
N GLY A 14 3.62 30.19 -13.59
CA GLY A 14 2.81 29.01 -13.52
C GLY A 14 2.28 28.90 -12.07
N ALA A 15 1.01 29.21 -11.86
CA ALA A 15 0.34 28.88 -10.62
C ALA A 15 0.43 27.35 -10.50
N ALA A 16 1.13 26.86 -9.47
CA ALA A 16 1.02 25.48 -9.05
C ALA A 16 -0.44 25.28 -8.66
N VAL A 17 -1.23 24.65 -9.53
CA VAL A 17 -2.56 24.19 -9.21
C VAL A 17 -2.34 23.07 -8.21
N SER A 18 -2.53 23.35 -6.93
CA SER A 18 -2.74 22.30 -5.95
C SER A 18 -4.03 21.58 -6.36
N ALA A 19 -3.92 20.44 -6.99
CA ALA A 19 -5.06 19.64 -7.37
C ALA A 19 -5.69 19.15 -6.07
N GLU A 20 -6.85 19.70 -5.74
CA GLU A 20 -7.61 19.33 -4.55
C GLU A 20 -8.03 17.87 -4.64
N LEU A 21 -7.79 17.09 -3.57
CA LEU A 21 -8.25 15.72 -3.47
C LEU A 21 -9.79 15.69 -3.47
N GLN A 22 -10.37 14.96 -4.40
CA GLN A 22 -11.82 14.82 -4.54
C GLN A 22 -12.28 13.50 -3.93
N ALA A 23 -13.25 13.55 -3.01
CA ALA A 23 -13.85 12.38 -2.40
C ALA A 23 -14.91 11.76 -3.31
N HIS A 24 -14.83 10.43 -3.49
CA HIS A 24 -15.77 9.63 -4.28
C HIS A 24 -16.35 8.51 -3.41
N PHE A 25 -17.61 8.63 -3.04
CA PHE A 25 -18.32 7.60 -2.28
C PHE A 25 -18.84 6.50 -3.20
N LEU A 26 -18.65 5.25 -2.75
CA LEU A 26 -19.13 4.04 -3.41
C LEU A 26 -20.15 3.37 -2.47
N GLY A 27 -21.42 3.47 -2.82
CA GLY A 27 -22.50 2.96 -1.98
C GLY A 27 -23.84 2.92 -2.74
N PRO A 28 -24.97 2.67 -2.04
CA PRO A 28 -26.28 2.59 -2.66
C PRO A 28 -26.66 3.80 -3.47
N ASP A 29 -26.41 5.00 -2.93
CA ASP A 29 -26.79 6.28 -3.55
C ASP A 29 -25.98 6.61 -4.79
N THR A 30 -24.84 5.92 -4.98
CA THR A 30 -23.95 6.08 -6.15
C THR A 30 -24.00 4.88 -7.10
N GLY A 31 -24.96 3.97 -6.92
CA GLY A 31 -25.17 2.81 -7.79
C GLY A 31 -24.31 1.59 -7.45
N TYR A 32 -23.68 1.56 -6.26
CA TYR A 32 -22.86 0.46 -5.77
C TYR A 32 -23.38 -0.12 -4.44
N PRO A 33 -24.59 -0.72 -4.40
CA PRO A 33 -25.27 -1.07 -3.15
C PRO A 33 -24.53 -2.06 -2.26
N LEU A 34 -23.59 -2.82 -2.83
CA LEU A 34 -22.78 -3.80 -2.11
C LEU A 34 -21.45 -3.26 -1.58
N ALA A 35 -20.99 -2.09 -2.04
CA ALA A 35 -19.75 -1.48 -1.59
C ALA A 35 -19.94 -0.77 -0.24
N ARG A 36 -19.83 -1.54 0.84
CA ARG A 36 -20.07 -1.07 2.21
C ARG A 36 -18.88 -1.37 3.12
N CYS A 37 -18.58 -0.43 4.00
CA CYS A 37 -17.67 -0.61 5.12
C CYS A 37 -18.25 -1.59 6.15
N LEU A 38 -17.51 -1.98 7.18
CA LEU A 38 -17.96 -2.92 8.22
C LEU A 38 -19.26 -2.48 8.88
N ASP A 39 -19.46 -1.19 9.14
CA ASP A 39 -20.65 -0.59 9.75
C ASP A 39 -21.82 -0.37 8.79
N GLY A 40 -21.63 -0.67 7.50
CA GLY A 40 -22.63 -0.43 6.44
C GLY A 40 -22.56 0.93 5.79
N SER A 41 -21.68 1.84 6.22
CA SER A 41 -21.42 3.11 5.54
C SER A 41 -20.86 2.88 4.12
N PRO A 42 -20.99 3.84 3.17
CA PRO A 42 -20.46 3.69 1.83
C PRO A 42 -18.94 3.62 1.84
N ALA A 43 -18.33 2.82 0.97
CA ALA A 43 -16.89 2.86 0.78
C ALA A 43 -16.46 4.18 0.13
N LEU A 44 -15.18 4.53 0.23
CA LEU A 44 -14.67 5.84 -0.19
C LEU A 44 -13.28 5.70 -0.82
N TYR A 45 -13.05 6.46 -1.89
CA TYR A 45 -11.70 6.76 -2.36
C TYR A 45 -11.55 8.26 -2.64
N TYR A 46 -10.32 8.74 -2.63
CA TYR A 46 -9.96 10.10 -3.03
C TYR A 46 -9.20 10.07 -4.34
N LEU A 47 -9.44 11.07 -5.19
CA LEU A 47 -8.74 11.26 -6.46
C LEU A 47 -8.12 12.65 -6.52
N SER A 48 -6.83 12.70 -6.85
CA SER A 48 -6.11 13.90 -7.22
C SER A 48 -5.69 13.79 -8.69
N PRO A 49 -6.16 14.68 -9.59
CA PRO A 49 -5.88 14.60 -11.02
C PRO A 49 -4.40 14.74 -11.36
N GLY A 50 -3.95 13.94 -12.33
CA GLY A 50 -2.63 14.07 -12.93
C GLY A 50 -2.52 15.27 -13.87
N TYR A 51 -1.30 15.67 -14.15
CA TYR A 51 -1.02 16.81 -15.03
C TYR A 51 0.15 16.52 -15.99
N ASP A 52 0.29 17.32 -17.03
CA ASP A 52 1.33 17.21 -18.04
C ASP A 52 1.46 15.76 -18.61
N SER A 53 2.63 15.18 -18.54
CA SER A 53 2.93 13.82 -19.01
C SER A 53 2.34 12.72 -18.13
N GLY A 54 1.78 13.07 -16.97
CA GLY A 54 1.17 12.14 -16.03
C GLY A 54 -0.35 11.99 -16.16
N LYS A 55 -1.02 12.83 -16.99
CA LYS A 55 -2.49 12.87 -17.11
C LYS A 55 -3.14 11.51 -17.47
N ASP A 56 -2.43 10.68 -18.22
CA ASP A 56 -2.90 9.36 -18.66
C ASP A 56 -2.24 8.22 -17.85
N LYS A 57 -1.67 8.53 -16.68
CA LYS A 57 -1.00 7.59 -15.78
C LYS A 57 -1.63 7.65 -14.39
N HIS A 58 -1.71 6.50 -13.72
CA HIS A 58 -2.44 6.38 -12.48
C HIS A 58 -1.64 5.62 -11.41
N MET A 59 -1.65 6.13 -10.19
CA MET A 59 -1.24 5.42 -8.99
C MET A 59 -2.49 5.15 -8.14
N ILE A 60 -2.83 3.89 -7.91
CA ILE A 60 -3.98 3.47 -7.11
C ILE A 60 -3.42 2.86 -5.82
N PHE A 61 -3.56 3.59 -4.73
CA PHE A 61 -2.99 3.25 -3.44
C PHE A 61 -4.07 2.74 -2.47
N PHE A 62 -3.88 1.54 -1.94
CA PHE A 62 -4.75 0.92 -0.95
C PHE A 62 -4.21 1.14 0.47
N GLN A 63 -5.02 1.77 1.30
CA GLN A 63 -4.69 2.03 2.70
C GLN A 63 -4.48 0.74 3.47
N GLY A 64 -3.49 0.71 4.38
CA GLY A 64 -3.30 -0.33 5.37
C GLY A 64 -4.13 -0.13 6.62
N GLY A 65 -3.88 -0.95 7.65
CA GLY A 65 -4.56 -0.82 8.94
C GLY A 65 -4.91 -2.15 9.59
N GLY A 66 -4.11 -3.17 9.41
CA GLY A 66 -4.30 -4.47 10.07
C GLY A 66 -5.50 -5.26 9.53
N TYR A 67 -6.17 -6.01 10.41
CA TYR A 67 -7.20 -6.96 10.04
C TYR A 67 -8.02 -7.33 11.28
N CYS A 68 -9.31 -7.57 11.15
CA CYS A 68 -10.12 -8.10 12.24
C CYS A 68 -10.28 -9.62 12.14
N GLY A 69 -9.87 -10.33 13.19
CA GLY A 69 -9.73 -11.78 13.22
C GLY A 69 -10.87 -12.52 13.93
N SER A 70 -11.93 -11.83 14.34
CA SER A 70 -13.14 -12.41 14.96
C SER A 70 -14.32 -11.46 14.80
N ASP A 71 -15.53 -11.97 15.08
CA ASP A 71 -16.73 -11.14 15.07
C ASP A 71 -16.66 -9.97 16.05
N ALA A 72 -16.18 -10.22 17.26
CA ALA A 72 -16.04 -9.19 18.28
C ALA A 72 -15.02 -8.11 17.87
N ASP A 73 -13.87 -8.52 17.35
CA ASP A 73 -12.84 -7.63 16.83
C ASP A 73 -13.35 -6.78 15.64
N CYS A 74 -14.12 -7.41 14.72
CA CYS A 74 -14.72 -6.67 13.62
C CYS A 74 -15.84 -5.71 14.09
N LEU A 75 -16.57 -6.05 15.14
CA LEU A 75 -17.57 -5.17 15.74
C LEU A 75 -16.91 -3.94 16.39
N ASP A 76 -15.83 -4.13 17.13
CA ASP A 76 -15.06 -3.03 17.71
C ASP A 76 -14.51 -2.13 16.58
N ARG A 77 -13.93 -2.75 15.56
CA ARG A 77 -13.39 -2.03 14.40
C ARG A 77 -14.44 -1.25 13.60
N ALA A 78 -15.68 -1.74 13.53
CA ALA A 78 -16.79 -1.04 12.87
C ALA A 78 -17.14 0.30 13.53
N THR A 79 -16.74 0.53 14.77
CA THR A 79 -16.90 1.80 15.48
C THR A 79 -15.74 2.76 15.26
N ASP A 80 -14.64 2.32 14.66
CA ASP A 80 -13.48 3.13 14.31
C ASP A 80 -13.70 3.77 12.93
N SER A 81 -14.00 5.07 12.89
CA SER A 81 -14.22 5.84 11.67
C SER A 81 -13.00 5.82 10.73
N PHE A 82 -11.81 5.54 11.26
CA PHE A 82 -10.59 5.48 10.45
C PHE A 82 -10.43 4.15 9.70
N LEU A 83 -10.87 3.01 10.28
CA LEU A 83 -10.59 1.67 9.75
C LEU A 83 -11.82 0.78 9.52
N GLY A 84 -12.99 1.17 9.99
CA GLY A 84 -14.21 0.36 9.91
C GLY A 84 -15.46 1.10 9.39
N SER A 85 -15.38 2.42 9.28
CA SER A 85 -16.48 3.30 8.89
C SER A 85 -15.99 4.47 8.02
N THR A 86 -16.91 5.05 7.28
CA THR A 86 -16.77 6.36 6.61
C THR A 86 -17.87 7.33 7.02
N SER A 87 -18.60 7.02 8.11
CA SER A 87 -19.74 7.84 8.61
C SER A 87 -19.30 9.07 9.39
N ASP A 88 -18.01 9.20 9.72
CA ASP A 88 -17.50 10.35 10.45
C ASP A 88 -17.45 11.58 9.53
N ASP A 89 -18.24 12.61 9.84
CA ASP A 89 -18.27 13.88 9.11
C ASP A 89 -16.93 14.63 9.09
N ASP A 90 -15.97 14.22 9.97
CA ASP A 90 -14.59 14.70 9.99
C ASP A 90 -13.68 14.02 8.94
N LEU A 91 -14.23 13.20 8.05
CA LEU A 91 -13.52 12.67 6.86
C LEU A 91 -13.20 13.77 5.84
N THR A 92 -13.08 14.98 6.30
CA THR A 92 -12.57 16.07 5.48
C THR A 92 -11.11 15.74 5.09
N ILE A 93 -10.80 16.03 3.87
CA ILE A 93 -9.47 16.01 3.26
C ILE A 93 -8.37 16.49 4.22
N ASN A 94 -8.67 17.51 5.03
CA ASN A 94 -7.76 18.09 6.01
C ASN A 94 -7.24 17.11 7.07
N LYS A 95 -8.02 16.12 7.50
CA LYS A 95 -7.56 15.09 8.45
C LYS A 95 -6.57 14.14 7.81
N TYR A 96 -6.72 13.86 6.52
CA TYR A 96 -5.79 13.05 5.74
C TYR A 96 -4.59 13.87 5.26
N GLU A 97 -4.75 15.12 4.90
CA GLU A 97 -3.66 16.05 4.63
C GLU A 97 -2.78 16.23 5.88
N SER A 98 -3.35 16.36 7.06
CA SER A 98 -2.60 16.46 8.33
C SER A 98 -1.96 15.16 8.78
N SER A 99 -2.46 14.00 8.36
CA SER A 99 -1.91 12.68 8.71
C SER A 99 -0.87 12.14 7.72
N GLY A 100 -0.42 12.96 6.77
CA GLY A 100 0.62 12.57 5.82
C GLY A 100 0.15 11.68 4.67
N THR A 101 -1.14 11.54 4.44
CA THR A 101 -1.71 10.84 3.27
C THR A 101 -1.66 11.70 2.03
N GLN A 102 -0.58 12.18 1.66
CA GLN A 102 -0.42 13.47 1.11
C GLN A 102 -0.17 13.45 -0.36
N ASP A 103 -1.09 14.05 -1.02
CA ASP A 103 -0.81 14.57 -2.33
C ASP A 103 0.53 15.36 -2.33
N GLY A 104 0.85 16.08 -1.25
CA GLY A 104 2.12 16.80 -1.10
C GLY A 104 3.36 15.94 -1.23
N PHE A 105 3.45 14.79 -0.57
CA PHE A 105 4.58 13.86 -0.72
C PHE A 105 4.59 13.21 -2.10
N TRP A 106 3.45 12.74 -2.55
CA TRP A 106 3.36 12.10 -3.86
C TRP A 106 3.60 13.07 -5.01
N ARG A 107 3.40 14.38 -4.80
CA ARG A 107 3.70 15.46 -5.74
C ARG A 107 5.13 15.97 -5.66
N ASP A 108 5.90 15.60 -4.65
CA ASP A 108 7.31 16.01 -4.55
C ASP A 108 8.16 15.25 -5.58
N THR A 109 8.78 16.00 -6.48
CA THR A 109 9.60 15.45 -7.56
C THR A 109 10.90 14.80 -7.08
N ASN A 110 11.40 15.18 -5.91
CA ASN A 110 12.61 14.60 -5.33
C ASN A 110 12.32 13.27 -4.65
N GLU A 111 11.17 13.20 -3.96
CA GLU A 111 10.74 12.02 -3.21
C GLU A 111 10.04 11.01 -4.12
N ASN A 112 9.21 11.47 -5.04
CA ASN A 112 8.49 10.64 -6.00
C ASN A 112 8.83 11.00 -7.46
N PRO A 113 10.02 10.67 -7.95
CA PRO A 113 10.50 11.11 -9.25
C PRO A 113 9.77 10.49 -10.44
N LEU A 114 9.04 9.38 -10.25
CA LEU A 114 8.28 8.70 -11.30
C LEU A 114 6.84 9.16 -11.38
N MET A 115 6.14 9.20 -10.22
CA MET A 115 4.68 9.31 -10.20
C MET A 115 4.17 10.65 -9.69
N HIS A 116 5.04 11.65 -9.43
CA HIS A 116 4.66 12.94 -8.86
C HIS A 116 3.57 13.68 -9.63
N ASN A 117 3.47 13.51 -10.93
CA ASN A 117 2.49 14.17 -11.78
C ASN A 117 1.36 13.25 -12.30
N TRP A 118 1.28 12.01 -11.77
CA TRP A 118 0.23 11.05 -12.15
C TRP A 118 -1.11 11.39 -11.49
N ASN A 119 -2.19 10.74 -11.94
CA ASN A 119 -3.44 10.70 -11.18
C ASN A 119 -3.20 9.85 -9.93
N HIS A 120 -3.51 10.39 -8.74
CA HIS A 120 -3.37 9.67 -7.48
C HIS A 120 -4.76 9.28 -6.97
N VAL A 121 -4.97 7.99 -6.78
CA VAL A 121 -6.19 7.42 -6.19
C VAL A 121 -5.82 6.83 -4.83
N PHE A 122 -6.42 7.33 -3.75
CA PHE A 122 -6.25 6.80 -2.41
C PHE A 122 -7.52 6.08 -1.97
N VAL A 123 -7.44 4.76 -1.75
CA VAL A 123 -8.58 3.91 -1.40
C VAL A 123 -8.62 3.70 0.10
N ARG A 124 -9.71 4.12 0.73
CA ARG A 124 -9.95 3.92 2.16
C ARG A 124 -10.09 2.45 2.50
N TYR A 125 -9.49 2.06 3.64
CA TYR A 125 -9.62 0.72 4.20
C TYR A 125 -10.68 0.71 5.28
N CYS A 126 -11.82 0.07 5.03
CA CYS A 126 -12.93 0.04 5.98
C CYS A 126 -13.67 -1.31 6.05
N ASP A 127 -13.12 -2.37 5.44
CA ASP A 127 -13.74 -3.71 5.44
C ASP A 127 -13.10 -4.69 6.44
N GLY A 128 -11.99 -4.31 7.07
CA GLY A 128 -11.29 -5.13 8.07
C GLY A 128 -10.74 -6.48 7.58
N GLY A 129 -10.89 -6.82 6.30
CA GLY A 129 -10.59 -8.13 5.73
C GLY A 129 -9.69 -8.07 4.48
N TYR A 130 -8.70 -7.18 4.43
CA TYR A 130 -7.77 -7.02 3.30
C TYR A 130 -8.48 -6.77 1.96
N TYR A 131 -9.62 -6.08 1.99
CA TYR A 131 -10.49 -5.87 0.82
C TYR A 131 -10.94 -7.18 0.16
N SER A 132 -11.13 -8.24 0.93
CA SER A 132 -11.39 -9.60 0.41
C SER A 132 -12.80 -10.09 0.69
N GLY A 133 -13.49 -9.59 1.71
CA GLY A 133 -14.77 -10.11 2.19
C GLY A 133 -15.81 -10.25 1.07
N ASP A 134 -16.49 -11.40 1.02
CA ASP A 134 -17.46 -11.80 -0.03
C ASP A 134 -18.76 -12.34 0.55
N LEU A 135 -19.35 -11.62 1.52
CA LEU A 135 -20.68 -11.95 2.07
C LEU A 135 -21.73 -11.00 1.51
N LEU A 136 -22.78 -11.57 0.89
CA LEU A 136 -23.91 -10.79 0.36
C LEU A 136 -24.80 -10.25 1.47
N GLU A 137 -25.05 -11.08 2.50
CA GLU A 137 -25.87 -10.68 3.62
C GLU A 137 -24.98 -10.18 4.78
N PRO A 138 -25.44 -9.16 5.52
CA PRO A 138 -24.74 -8.75 6.72
C PRO A 138 -24.78 -9.85 7.78
N LYS A 139 -23.76 -9.93 8.61
CA LYS A 139 -23.73 -10.81 9.77
C LYS A 139 -24.21 -10.04 10.99
N ILE A 140 -25.10 -10.64 11.75
CA ILE A 140 -25.57 -10.02 13.01
C ILE A 140 -24.62 -10.42 14.14
N VAL A 141 -23.99 -9.44 14.74
CA VAL A 141 -23.08 -9.60 15.90
C VAL A 141 -23.55 -8.66 17.00
N ASP A 142 -23.91 -9.20 18.16
CA ASP A 142 -24.45 -8.44 19.29
C ASP A 142 -25.57 -7.46 18.91
N GLY A 143 -26.46 -7.91 18.00
CA GLY A 143 -27.59 -7.13 17.51
C GLY A 143 -27.26 -6.03 16.50
N LYS A 144 -26.02 -5.92 16.04
CA LYS A 144 -25.57 -5.00 14.99
C LYS A 144 -25.25 -5.74 13.70
N GLU A 145 -25.49 -5.10 12.57
CA GLU A 145 -25.11 -5.62 11.26
C GLU A 145 -23.64 -5.31 10.96
N LEU A 146 -22.89 -6.34 10.55
CA LEU A 146 -21.52 -6.21 10.03
C LEU A 146 -21.47 -6.67 8.58
N PHE A 147 -20.81 -5.85 7.75
CA PHE A 147 -20.72 -6.04 6.30
C PHE A 147 -19.31 -6.45 5.89
N TYR A 148 -19.11 -7.72 5.57
CA TYR A 148 -17.84 -8.27 5.11
C TYR A 148 -17.78 -8.20 3.58
N ARG A 149 -17.46 -7.01 3.01
CA ARG A 149 -17.69 -6.71 1.59
C ARG A 149 -16.49 -6.13 0.84
N GLY A 150 -15.28 -6.44 1.25
CA GLY A 150 -14.06 -5.92 0.64
C GLY A 150 -13.91 -6.22 -0.85
N LYS A 151 -14.35 -7.39 -1.32
CA LYS A 151 -14.44 -7.73 -2.75
C LYS A 151 -15.35 -6.78 -3.51
N TYR A 152 -16.54 -6.49 -2.99
CA TYR A 152 -17.51 -5.60 -3.64
C TYR A 152 -17.04 -4.15 -3.65
N ILE A 153 -16.30 -3.73 -2.62
CA ILE A 153 -15.60 -2.42 -2.62
C ILE A 153 -14.59 -2.36 -3.75
N THR A 154 -13.80 -3.43 -3.93
CA THR A 154 -12.80 -3.53 -5.00
C THR A 154 -13.44 -3.48 -6.38
N GLU A 155 -14.49 -4.25 -6.61
CA GLU A 155 -15.24 -4.28 -7.87
C GLU A 155 -15.88 -2.92 -8.20
N ALA A 156 -16.52 -2.28 -7.19
CA ALA A 156 -17.11 -0.96 -7.32
C ALA A 156 -16.08 0.11 -7.67
N LEU A 157 -14.93 0.10 -6.98
CA LEU A 157 -13.82 1.01 -7.25
C LEU A 157 -13.38 0.96 -8.71
N PHE A 158 -13.06 -0.23 -9.22
CA PHE A 158 -12.59 -0.35 -10.60
C PHE A 158 -13.68 -0.07 -11.62
N LYS A 159 -14.94 -0.35 -11.32
CA LYS A 159 -16.07 0.02 -12.16
C LYS A 159 -16.27 1.54 -12.23
N ASP A 160 -16.13 2.24 -11.10
CA ASP A 160 -16.22 3.72 -11.05
C ASP A 160 -15.02 4.39 -11.71
N LEU A 161 -13.85 3.81 -11.58
CA LEU A 161 -12.63 4.30 -12.23
C LEU A 161 -12.58 3.99 -13.73
N ALA A 162 -13.31 2.98 -14.24
CA ALA A 162 -13.19 2.53 -15.62
C ALA A 162 -13.29 3.66 -16.66
N PRO A 163 -14.24 4.61 -16.58
CA PRO A 163 -14.30 5.74 -17.52
C PRO A 163 -13.05 6.64 -17.46
N LYS A 164 -12.46 6.80 -16.27
CA LYS A 164 -11.28 7.63 -16.02
C LYS A 164 -9.99 6.93 -16.51
N LEU A 165 -10.01 5.60 -16.60
CA LEU A 165 -8.89 4.76 -17.01
C LEU A 165 -8.87 4.44 -18.50
N THR A 166 -9.84 4.89 -19.29
CA THR A 166 -9.98 4.55 -20.72
C THR A 166 -8.74 4.91 -21.55
N ALA A 167 -8.09 6.03 -21.24
CA ALA A 167 -6.86 6.49 -21.90
C ALA A 167 -5.59 6.12 -21.12
N ALA A 168 -5.70 5.32 -20.07
CA ALA A 168 -4.54 5.02 -19.22
C ALA A 168 -3.47 4.25 -19.98
N THR A 169 -2.23 4.75 -19.92
CA THR A 169 -1.04 4.10 -20.48
C THR A 169 -0.30 3.29 -19.42
N ASP A 170 -0.29 3.79 -18.19
CA ASP A 170 0.46 3.22 -17.06
C ASP A 170 -0.38 3.25 -15.79
N ILE A 171 -0.42 2.14 -15.07
CA ILE A 171 -1.12 2.01 -13.79
C ILE A 171 -0.21 1.30 -12.80
N VAL A 172 0.08 1.97 -11.69
CA VAL A 172 0.74 1.37 -10.51
C VAL A 172 -0.31 1.09 -9.47
N VAL A 173 -0.51 -0.19 -9.11
CA VAL A 173 -1.38 -0.60 -8.02
C VAL A 173 -0.51 -0.76 -6.78
N SER A 174 -0.76 0.04 -5.75
CA SER A 174 0.11 0.16 -4.60
C SER A 174 -0.66 0.03 -3.29
N GLY A 175 0.05 -0.14 -2.21
CA GLY A 175 -0.50 -0.16 -0.86
C GLY A 175 0.58 -0.36 0.19
N CYS A 176 0.20 -0.18 1.45
CA CYS A 176 1.06 -0.44 2.59
C CYS A 176 0.40 -1.41 3.57
N SER A 177 1.21 -2.25 4.28
CA SER A 177 0.70 -3.14 5.32
C SER A 177 -0.40 -4.06 4.78
N ALA A 178 -1.60 -4.05 5.38
CA ALA A 178 -2.77 -4.76 4.88
C ALA A 178 -3.07 -4.41 3.41
N GLY A 179 -2.88 -3.15 3.01
CA GLY A 179 -3.00 -2.71 1.62
C GLY A 179 -1.95 -3.32 0.69
N ALA A 180 -0.73 -3.55 1.17
CA ALA A 180 0.33 -4.22 0.41
C ALA A 180 0.15 -5.74 0.39
N MET A 181 -0.30 -6.37 1.49
CA MET A 181 -0.62 -7.80 1.51
C MET A 181 -1.61 -8.17 0.40
N ARG A 182 -2.64 -7.34 0.21
CA ARG A 182 -3.58 -7.55 -0.89
C ARG A 182 -2.93 -7.42 -2.28
N ILE A 183 -1.86 -6.61 -2.44
CA ILE A 183 -1.18 -6.52 -3.74
C ILE A 183 -0.58 -7.87 -4.09
N TYR A 184 0.07 -8.55 -3.16
CA TYR A 184 0.57 -9.90 -3.41
C TYR A 184 -0.54 -10.91 -3.73
N ALA A 185 -1.68 -10.83 -3.05
CA ALA A 185 -2.76 -11.80 -3.18
C ALA A 185 -3.74 -11.51 -4.32
N HIS A 186 -3.99 -10.24 -4.66
CA HIS A 186 -5.08 -9.83 -5.56
C HIS A 186 -4.62 -9.13 -6.84
N LEU A 187 -3.33 -8.84 -7.04
CA LEU A 187 -2.88 -8.02 -8.16
C LEU A 187 -3.27 -8.63 -9.51
N ASP A 188 -3.16 -9.94 -9.67
CA ASP A 188 -3.56 -10.59 -10.92
C ASP A 188 -5.07 -10.51 -11.17
N ALA A 189 -5.90 -10.63 -10.12
CA ALA A 189 -7.33 -10.41 -10.22
C ALA A 189 -7.66 -8.94 -10.57
N MET A 190 -7.02 -7.99 -9.90
CA MET A 190 -7.19 -6.55 -10.21
C MET A 190 -6.73 -6.21 -11.62
N ARG A 191 -5.68 -6.87 -12.15
CA ARG A 191 -5.20 -6.70 -13.52
C ARG A 191 -6.30 -6.98 -14.53
N THR A 192 -7.19 -7.94 -14.27
CA THR A 192 -8.31 -8.26 -15.16
C THR A 192 -9.42 -7.19 -15.20
N MET A 193 -9.48 -6.34 -14.16
CA MET A 193 -10.45 -5.23 -14.03
C MET A 193 -9.93 -3.93 -14.66
N LEU A 194 -8.67 -3.90 -15.10
CA LEU A 194 -7.98 -2.74 -15.64
C LEU A 194 -7.85 -2.82 -17.17
N PRO A 195 -7.71 -1.69 -17.90
CA PRO A 195 -7.56 -1.69 -19.34
C PRO A 195 -6.41 -2.61 -19.78
N SER A 196 -6.71 -3.51 -20.77
CA SER A 196 -5.71 -4.45 -21.30
C SER A 196 -4.54 -3.75 -22.01
N THR A 197 -4.78 -2.54 -22.51
CA THR A 197 -3.79 -1.69 -23.20
C THR A 197 -2.82 -0.98 -22.26
N ALA A 198 -3.18 -0.84 -20.99
CA ALA A 198 -2.32 -0.19 -20.01
C ALA A 198 -1.22 -1.13 -19.50
N ARG A 199 -0.02 -0.59 -19.29
CA ARG A 199 1.00 -1.25 -18.49
C ARG A 199 0.58 -1.21 -17.04
N VAL A 200 0.47 -2.37 -16.39
CA VAL A 200 0.10 -2.50 -14.97
C VAL A 200 1.22 -3.16 -14.21
N VAL A 201 1.62 -2.56 -13.09
CA VAL A 201 2.59 -3.13 -12.15
C VAL A 201 2.11 -2.91 -10.71
N GLY A 202 2.59 -3.75 -9.80
CA GLY A 202 2.41 -3.60 -8.36
C GLY A 202 3.57 -2.84 -7.71
N TYR A 203 3.28 -2.08 -6.65
CA TYR A 203 4.28 -1.55 -5.71
C TYR A 203 3.77 -1.81 -4.28
N ALA A 204 4.43 -2.72 -3.56
CA ALA A 204 4.01 -3.17 -2.24
C ALA A 204 4.97 -2.68 -1.16
N ASP A 205 4.48 -1.84 -0.23
CA ASP A 205 5.24 -1.29 0.90
C ASP A 205 4.91 -2.03 2.19
N SER A 206 5.92 -2.63 2.84
CA SER A 206 5.77 -3.32 4.14
C SER A 206 4.67 -4.38 4.16
N GLY A 207 4.61 -5.20 3.10
CA GLY A 207 3.55 -6.20 2.91
C GLY A 207 4.05 -7.64 2.78
N PHE A 208 5.36 -7.88 2.79
CA PHE A 208 5.91 -9.23 2.66
C PHE A 208 5.86 -9.99 3.99
N PHE A 209 4.66 -10.30 4.45
CA PHE A 209 4.45 -11.11 5.66
C PHE A 209 4.73 -12.58 5.40
N MET A 210 5.46 -13.22 6.34
CA MET A 210 5.81 -14.63 6.25
C MET A 210 4.71 -15.52 6.83
N ALA A 211 4.57 -16.72 6.25
CA ALA A 211 3.60 -17.71 6.69
C ALA A 211 4.13 -18.53 7.87
N THR A 212 4.49 -17.88 8.98
CA THR A 212 4.72 -18.60 10.23
C THR A 212 3.42 -19.26 10.71
N ASP A 213 3.51 -20.40 11.40
CA ASP A 213 2.29 -21.13 11.81
C ASP A 213 1.38 -20.26 12.67
N ALA A 214 1.92 -19.53 13.66
CA ALA A 214 1.17 -18.68 14.55
C ALA A 214 0.51 -17.50 13.83
N PHE A 215 1.19 -16.86 12.90
CA PHE A 215 0.64 -15.74 12.14
C PHE A 215 -0.36 -16.21 11.10
N SER A 216 -0.09 -17.32 10.43
CA SER A 216 -0.97 -17.95 9.45
C SER A 216 -2.31 -18.33 10.08
N ALA A 217 -2.30 -18.99 11.25
CA ALA A 217 -3.52 -19.38 11.97
C ALA A 217 -4.44 -18.18 12.27
N LYS A 218 -3.86 -17.00 12.56
CA LYS A 218 -4.63 -15.76 12.78
C LYS A 218 -5.40 -15.32 11.52
N LYS A 219 -5.09 -15.84 10.32
CA LYS A 219 -5.74 -15.49 9.06
C LYS A 219 -6.88 -16.45 8.68
N GLU A 220 -7.10 -17.52 9.42
CA GLU A 220 -8.21 -18.44 9.13
C GLU A 220 -9.58 -17.75 9.10
N TYR A 221 -9.78 -16.73 9.94
CA TYR A 221 -11.05 -16.00 9.99
C TYR A 221 -11.34 -15.25 8.67
N LEU A 222 -10.33 -14.89 7.88
CA LEU A 222 -10.51 -14.33 6.54
C LEU A 222 -11.33 -15.25 5.64
N VAL A 223 -11.16 -16.57 5.79
CA VAL A 223 -11.96 -17.57 5.06
C VAL A 223 -13.26 -17.87 5.80
N LYS A 224 -13.18 -18.20 7.09
CA LYS A 224 -14.33 -18.65 7.89
C LYS A 224 -15.35 -17.53 8.17
N GLY A 225 -14.88 -16.32 8.41
CA GLY A 225 -15.70 -15.15 8.77
C GLY A 225 -16.03 -14.23 7.60
N HIS A 226 -15.04 -13.90 6.79
CA HIS A 226 -15.19 -12.95 5.67
C HIS A 226 -15.53 -13.62 4.33
N ASN A 227 -15.40 -14.96 4.19
CA ASN A 227 -15.45 -15.67 2.90
C ASN A 227 -14.48 -15.09 1.86
N GLY A 228 -13.28 -14.69 2.28
CA GLY A 228 -12.39 -13.76 1.60
C GLY A 228 -11.39 -14.39 0.64
N THR A 229 -11.76 -15.38 -0.18
CA THR A 229 -10.82 -16.04 -1.13
C THR A 229 -11.06 -15.71 -2.59
N ALA A 230 -12.16 -15.05 -2.92
CA ALA A 230 -12.62 -14.87 -4.31
C ALA A 230 -11.65 -14.08 -5.21
N LEU A 231 -10.81 -13.22 -4.63
CA LEU A 231 -9.81 -12.43 -5.36
C LEU A 231 -8.38 -13.03 -5.29
N PHE A 232 -8.19 -14.15 -4.57
CA PHE A 232 -6.91 -14.83 -4.51
C PHE A 232 -6.57 -15.50 -5.85
N ASN A 233 -5.28 -15.70 -6.08
CA ASN A 233 -4.84 -16.50 -7.22
C ASN A 233 -5.43 -17.92 -7.11
N PRO A 234 -6.18 -18.41 -8.12
CA PRO A 234 -6.87 -19.69 -8.03
C PRO A 234 -5.92 -20.89 -7.95
N GLU A 235 -4.71 -20.79 -8.50
CA GLU A 235 -3.69 -21.83 -8.39
C GLU A 235 -3.20 -21.93 -6.93
N CYS A 236 -2.96 -20.79 -6.27
CA CYS A 236 -2.62 -20.76 -4.87
C CYS A 236 -3.72 -21.40 -3.99
N VAL A 237 -4.98 -21.02 -4.20
CA VAL A 237 -6.12 -21.59 -3.45
C VAL A 237 -6.24 -23.10 -3.66
N LYS A 238 -5.99 -23.57 -4.87
CA LYS A 238 -6.01 -25.01 -5.20
C LYS A 238 -4.88 -25.76 -4.49
N ASP A 239 -3.66 -25.23 -4.53
CA ASP A 239 -2.47 -25.88 -3.95
C ASP A 239 -2.52 -25.86 -2.41
N HIS A 240 -3.21 -24.86 -1.85
CA HIS A 240 -3.43 -24.70 -0.41
C HIS A 240 -4.90 -24.95 0.01
N ALA A 241 -5.58 -25.93 -0.61
CA ALA A 241 -7.02 -26.14 -0.42
C ALA A 241 -7.46 -26.40 1.03
N SER A 242 -6.58 -26.98 1.88
CA SER A 242 -6.83 -27.15 3.31
C SER A 242 -6.64 -25.88 4.15
N GLU A 243 -5.84 -24.93 3.65
CA GLU A 243 -5.44 -23.69 4.33
C GLU A 243 -5.44 -22.49 3.38
N PRO A 244 -6.54 -22.21 2.66
CA PRO A 244 -6.55 -21.19 1.60
C PRO A 244 -6.28 -19.77 2.12
N HIS A 245 -6.42 -19.53 3.42
CA HIS A 245 -6.04 -18.28 4.08
C HIS A 245 -4.53 -17.99 3.97
N LYS A 246 -3.69 -18.98 3.73
CA LYS A 246 -2.25 -18.76 3.49
C LYS A 246 -1.98 -17.94 2.22
N CYS A 247 -2.90 -17.94 1.25
CA CYS A 247 -2.76 -17.15 0.02
C CYS A 247 -2.88 -15.63 0.21
N ILE A 248 -3.19 -15.13 1.40
CA ILE A 248 -3.04 -13.71 1.72
C ILE A 248 -1.61 -13.33 2.11
N LEU A 249 -0.80 -14.31 2.52
CA LEU A 249 0.56 -14.11 3.00
C LEU A 249 1.53 -14.04 1.81
N ALA A 250 2.33 -12.99 1.76
CA ALA A 250 3.20 -12.72 0.61
C ALA A 250 4.23 -13.83 0.36
N SER A 251 4.78 -14.44 1.43
CA SER A 251 5.69 -15.57 1.31
C SER A 251 5.08 -16.83 0.69
N VAL A 252 3.77 -16.83 0.48
CA VAL A 252 3.05 -17.90 -0.25
C VAL A 252 2.56 -17.38 -1.60
N SER A 253 1.80 -16.27 -1.59
CA SER A 253 1.13 -15.75 -2.80
C SER A 253 2.09 -15.21 -3.85
N ALA A 254 3.27 -14.70 -3.46
CA ALA A 254 4.25 -14.15 -4.40
C ALA A 254 4.72 -15.18 -5.44
N ALA A 255 4.78 -16.47 -5.08
CA ALA A 255 5.14 -17.55 -6.00
C ALA A 255 4.15 -17.76 -7.16
N TYR A 256 2.92 -17.29 -7.03
CA TYR A 256 1.86 -17.42 -8.03
C TYR A 256 1.61 -16.15 -8.83
N LEU A 257 2.27 -15.05 -8.47
CA LEU A 257 2.04 -13.72 -9.05
C LEU A 257 2.63 -13.63 -10.46
N LYS A 258 1.80 -13.22 -11.41
CA LYS A 258 2.17 -13.06 -12.84
C LYS A 258 2.39 -11.59 -13.22
N THR A 259 1.60 -10.70 -12.68
CA THR A 259 1.75 -9.26 -12.90
C THR A 259 3.03 -8.74 -12.23
N PRO A 260 3.90 -8.00 -12.94
CA PRO A 260 5.13 -7.49 -12.34
C PRO A 260 4.87 -6.68 -11.07
N LEU A 261 5.69 -6.92 -10.04
CA LEU A 261 5.59 -6.26 -8.75
C LEU A 261 6.97 -5.83 -8.26
N PHE A 262 7.05 -4.66 -7.66
CA PHE A 262 8.21 -4.20 -6.90
C PHE A 262 7.86 -4.15 -5.41
N ALA A 263 8.62 -4.85 -4.59
CA ALA A 263 8.47 -4.84 -3.15
C ALA A 263 9.40 -3.84 -2.49
N PHE A 264 8.88 -3.08 -1.55
CA PHE A 264 9.67 -2.33 -0.61
C PHE A 264 9.46 -2.91 0.80
N GLN A 265 10.54 -3.37 1.44
CA GLN A 265 10.43 -4.11 2.69
C GLN A 265 11.58 -3.79 3.64
N SER A 266 11.25 -3.34 4.85
CA SER A 266 12.23 -3.35 5.93
C SER A 266 12.42 -4.77 6.45
N ARG A 267 13.68 -5.17 6.68
CA ARG A 267 14.01 -6.45 7.30
C ARG A 267 13.71 -6.48 8.80
N TYR A 268 13.58 -5.31 9.41
CA TYR A 268 13.31 -5.10 10.83
C TYR A 268 11.98 -4.38 11.04
N ASP A 269 11.00 -4.70 10.20
CA ASP A 269 9.65 -4.17 10.33
C ASP A 269 9.04 -4.60 11.68
N PHE A 270 8.76 -3.62 12.54
CA PHE A 270 8.33 -3.89 13.92
C PHE A 270 6.93 -4.51 13.99
N ASP A 271 6.00 -4.17 13.08
CA ASP A 271 4.66 -4.78 13.03
C ASP A 271 4.75 -6.26 12.61
N GLN A 272 5.64 -6.58 11.69
CA GLN A 272 5.88 -7.96 11.28
C GLN A 272 6.53 -8.76 12.40
N LEU A 273 7.57 -8.22 13.04
CA LEU A 273 8.22 -8.86 14.17
C LEU A 273 7.21 -9.12 15.30
N GLU A 274 6.33 -8.16 15.62
CA GLU A 274 5.29 -8.34 16.62
C GLU A 274 4.25 -9.39 16.21
N GLY A 275 3.86 -9.39 14.95
CA GLY A 275 2.86 -10.33 14.42
C GLY A 275 3.35 -11.77 14.28
N GLU A 276 4.59 -11.95 13.88
CA GLU A 276 5.15 -13.22 13.39
C GLU A 276 6.11 -13.91 14.36
N THR A 277 6.58 -13.19 15.41
CA THR A 277 7.50 -13.72 16.43
C THR A 277 6.91 -13.58 17.83
N ASP A 278 7.47 -14.30 18.79
CA ASP A 278 7.14 -14.14 20.20
C ASP A 278 8.00 -13.05 20.88
N GLU A 279 7.64 -12.69 22.11
CA GLU A 279 8.35 -11.67 22.88
C GLU A 279 9.82 -12.04 23.13
N ALA A 280 10.11 -13.29 23.46
CA ALA A 280 11.46 -13.77 23.68
C ALA A 280 12.35 -13.61 22.43
N CYS A 281 11.79 -13.81 21.25
CA CYS A 281 12.51 -13.54 20.01
C CYS A 281 12.79 -12.04 19.82
N ARG A 282 11.82 -11.18 20.08
CA ARG A 282 11.97 -9.72 19.93
C ARG A 282 12.99 -9.13 20.90
N GLU A 283 13.19 -9.75 22.05
CA GLU A 283 14.25 -9.39 23.02
C GLU A 283 15.64 -9.95 22.67
N SER A 284 15.71 -10.87 21.71
CA SER A 284 16.95 -11.52 21.27
C SER A 284 17.46 -10.96 19.95
N GLU A 285 18.55 -10.19 19.99
CA GLU A 285 19.19 -9.67 18.76
C GLU A 285 19.48 -10.79 17.74
N GLN A 286 19.93 -11.95 18.21
CA GLN A 286 20.21 -13.09 17.33
C GLN A 286 18.94 -13.61 16.65
N CYS A 287 17.80 -13.70 17.38
CA CYS A 287 16.55 -14.16 16.82
C CYS A 287 16.00 -13.18 15.79
N VAL A 288 16.03 -11.88 16.09
CA VAL A 288 15.61 -10.81 15.18
C VAL A 288 16.47 -10.80 13.91
N ASN A 289 17.77 -10.98 14.02
CA ASN A 289 18.66 -11.06 12.86
C ASN A 289 18.41 -12.33 12.01
N ASN A 290 18.11 -13.46 12.65
CA ASN A 290 17.71 -14.68 11.93
C ASN A 290 16.40 -14.47 11.16
N TYR A 291 15.40 -13.88 11.81
CA TYR A 291 14.14 -13.49 11.15
C TYR A 291 14.39 -12.60 9.93
N ALA A 292 15.21 -11.57 10.07
CA ALA A 292 15.56 -10.64 9.00
C ALA A 292 16.26 -11.34 7.82
N ALA A 293 17.11 -12.33 8.11
CA ALA A 293 17.78 -13.14 7.10
C ALA A 293 16.79 -14.06 6.37
N ASP A 294 15.89 -14.71 7.10
CA ASP A 294 14.86 -15.60 6.53
C ASP A 294 13.88 -14.82 5.64
N LEU A 295 13.45 -13.64 6.09
CA LEU A 295 12.60 -12.74 5.31
C LEU A 295 13.29 -12.35 4.00
N SER A 296 14.56 -11.95 4.05
CA SER A 296 15.34 -11.58 2.86
C SER A 296 15.46 -12.75 1.88
N ALA A 297 15.77 -13.95 2.40
CA ALA A 297 15.91 -15.16 1.59
C ALA A 297 14.59 -15.53 0.88
N LYS A 298 13.46 -15.44 1.59
CA LYS A 298 12.14 -15.69 1.01
C LYS A 298 11.75 -14.67 -0.04
N LEU A 299 12.06 -13.41 0.18
CA LEU A 299 11.80 -12.34 -0.77
C LEU A 299 12.64 -12.55 -2.06
N GLU A 300 13.93 -12.90 -1.92
CA GLU A 300 14.82 -13.24 -3.03
C GLU A 300 14.37 -14.50 -3.79
N GLU A 301 13.84 -15.50 -3.09
CA GLU A 301 13.33 -16.74 -3.69
C GLU A 301 12.11 -16.47 -4.61
N HIS A 302 11.20 -15.60 -4.18
CA HIS A 302 9.92 -15.42 -4.86
C HIS A 302 9.87 -14.22 -5.81
N LEU A 303 10.66 -13.18 -5.56
CA LEU A 303 10.63 -11.98 -6.40
C LEU A 303 11.76 -12.02 -7.44
N VAL A 304 11.63 -12.96 -8.36
CA VAL A 304 12.54 -13.17 -9.51
C VAL A 304 11.86 -12.82 -10.84
N GLY A 305 12.64 -12.79 -11.91
CA GLY A 305 12.12 -12.54 -13.27
C GLY A 305 11.61 -11.12 -13.44
N PRO A 306 10.29 -10.91 -13.66
CA PRO A 306 9.75 -9.57 -13.90
C PRO A 306 9.57 -8.76 -12.62
N HIS A 307 9.75 -9.38 -11.44
CA HIS A 307 9.59 -8.73 -10.14
C HIS A 307 10.88 -8.00 -9.72
N GLY A 308 10.73 -7.08 -8.78
CA GLY A 308 11.85 -6.38 -8.18
C GLY A 308 11.61 -6.13 -6.69
N TYR A 309 12.66 -5.75 -5.99
CA TYR A 309 12.55 -5.41 -4.57
C TYR A 309 13.65 -4.46 -4.11
N PHE A 310 13.35 -3.77 -3.01
CA PHE A 310 14.28 -2.98 -2.21
C PHE A 310 14.11 -3.36 -0.75
N THR A 311 15.20 -3.79 -0.10
CA THR A 311 15.21 -4.05 1.34
C THR A 311 16.15 -3.10 2.06
N ASP A 312 15.78 -2.72 3.29
CA ASP A 312 16.62 -1.93 4.18
C ASP A 312 16.69 -2.52 5.60
N SER A 313 17.44 -1.85 6.47
CA SER A 313 17.64 -2.24 7.86
C SER A 313 16.92 -1.31 8.85
N CYS A 314 15.90 -0.59 8.40
CA CYS A 314 15.19 0.37 9.24
C CYS A 314 14.16 -0.30 10.13
N GLU A 315 14.11 0.05 11.41
CA GLU A 315 13.03 -0.39 12.29
C GLU A 315 11.77 0.44 12.02
N ARG A 316 10.97 0.01 11.04
CA ARG A 316 9.78 0.73 10.64
C ARG A 316 8.79 -0.15 9.93
N HIS A 317 7.54 0.29 9.99
CA HIS A 317 6.41 -0.23 9.24
C HIS A 317 5.79 0.90 8.43
N CYS A 318 5.63 0.73 7.14
CA CYS A 318 5.09 1.74 6.20
C CYS A 318 5.82 3.08 6.18
N TRP A 319 6.19 3.53 5.00
CA TRP A 319 6.84 4.82 4.81
C TRP A 319 5.91 6.02 4.92
N TRP A 320 4.73 5.89 4.43
CA TRP A 320 3.82 7.00 4.20
C TRP A 320 2.87 7.31 5.39
N ASN A 321 2.86 6.48 6.42
CA ASN A 321 1.86 6.49 7.50
C ASN A 321 2.16 7.46 8.66
N LYS A 322 3.26 8.19 8.68
CA LYS A 322 3.65 8.95 9.90
C LYS A 322 3.98 10.42 9.67
N GLY A 323 3.13 11.17 8.94
CA GLY A 323 3.27 12.65 8.90
C GLY A 323 4.65 13.12 8.42
N TYR A 324 5.17 12.51 7.40
CA TYR A 324 6.54 12.70 6.91
C TYR A 324 6.82 14.01 6.21
N SER A 325 5.87 14.93 6.12
CA SER A 325 6.14 16.29 5.64
C SER A 325 7.25 17.02 6.41
N SER A 326 7.61 16.54 7.62
CA SER A 326 8.68 17.12 8.42
C SER A 326 9.89 16.22 8.68
N LEU A 327 9.86 14.93 8.29
CA LEU A 327 10.86 13.95 8.68
C LEU A 327 11.45 13.13 7.53
N ILE A 328 11.04 13.37 6.29
CA ILE A 328 11.75 12.78 5.17
C ILE A 328 12.97 13.67 4.96
N PRO A 329 14.17 13.23 5.34
CA PRO A 329 15.36 13.83 4.79
C PRO A 329 15.19 13.70 3.27
N SER A 330 15.74 14.61 2.51
CA SER A 330 15.92 14.51 1.05
C SER A 330 16.60 13.20 0.61
N SER A 331 16.46 12.17 1.38
CA SER A 331 17.11 10.89 1.36
C SER A 331 16.28 9.90 2.15
N GLY A 332 15.29 9.29 1.51
CA GLY A 332 14.73 8.02 1.96
C GLY A 332 15.84 6.98 2.23
N PRO A 333 15.51 5.73 2.65
CA PRO A 333 16.53 4.75 2.90
C PRO A 333 17.46 4.69 1.71
N ARG A 334 18.72 4.92 2.01
CA ARG A 334 19.79 4.88 1.02
C ARG A 334 20.45 3.53 1.16
N ASP A 335 20.81 2.93 0.03
CA ASP A 335 21.92 2.02 0.13
C ASP A 335 23.15 2.84 0.60
N ASP A 336 23.99 2.28 1.42
CA ASP A 336 25.12 2.96 2.07
C ASP A 336 26.10 3.57 1.07
N ALA A 337 26.07 3.17 -0.20
CA ALA A 337 27.06 3.48 -1.22
C ALA A 337 26.56 4.47 -2.28
N SER A 338 25.27 4.48 -2.63
CA SER A 338 24.79 5.21 -3.82
C SER A 338 23.81 6.34 -3.51
N GLY A 339 23.30 6.44 -2.29
CA GLY A 339 22.24 7.39 -1.93
C GLY A 339 20.90 7.09 -2.63
N LEU A 340 20.67 5.83 -3.02
CA LEU A 340 19.47 5.37 -3.69
C LEU A 340 18.31 5.28 -2.70
N THR A 341 17.16 5.84 -3.03
CA THR A 341 15.92 5.68 -2.26
C THR A 341 15.06 4.57 -2.86
N ASN A 342 14.14 4.01 -2.05
CA ASN A 342 13.18 3.00 -2.52
C ASN A 342 12.41 3.44 -3.77
N LEU A 343 11.93 4.69 -3.84
CA LEU A 343 11.19 5.20 -5.01
C LEU A 343 12.10 5.45 -6.21
N ARG A 344 13.38 5.76 -6.01
CA ARG A 344 14.37 5.80 -7.09
C ARG A 344 14.73 4.41 -7.59
N ALA A 345 14.85 3.44 -6.69
CA ALA A 345 15.02 2.03 -7.04
C ALA A 345 13.81 1.51 -7.82
N PHE A 346 12.59 1.83 -7.35
CA PHE A 346 11.36 1.52 -8.07
C PHE A 346 11.35 2.13 -9.49
N LYS A 347 11.68 3.43 -9.61
CA LYS A 347 11.77 4.08 -10.91
C LYS A 347 12.75 3.37 -11.83
N THR A 348 13.95 3.03 -11.34
CA THR A 348 14.97 2.34 -12.12
C THR A 348 14.48 1.00 -12.62
N TRP A 349 13.88 0.17 -11.74
CA TRP A 349 13.26 -1.09 -12.13
C TRP A 349 12.13 -0.90 -13.14
N TYR A 350 11.25 0.07 -12.88
CA TYR A 350 10.13 0.39 -13.76
C TYR A 350 10.59 0.75 -15.17
N GLU A 351 11.71 1.40 -15.32
CA GLU A 351 12.34 1.80 -16.60
C GLU A 351 13.21 0.68 -17.22
N GLY A 352 13.19 -0.53 -16.65
CA GLY A 352 13.90 -1.69 -17.18
C GLY A 352 15.34 -1.85 -16.69
N GLY A 353 15.70 -1.14 -15.61
CA GLY A 353 17.00 -1.27 -14.95
C GLY A 353 17.04 -2.36 -13.86
N THR A 354 17.91 -2.19 -12.88
CA THR A 354 18.16 -3.16 -11.79
C THR A 354 16.89 -3.49 -11.02
N ALA A 355 16.67 -4.78 -10.76
CA ALA A 355 15.47 -5.30 -10.10
C ALA A 355 15.64 -5.59 -8.60
N ALA A 356 16.88 -5.79 -8.13
CA ALA A 356 17.16 -6.22 -6.76
C ALA A 356 18.11 -5.23 -6.06
N TYR A 357 17.65 -4.71 -4.93
CA TYR A 357 18.42 -3.79 -4.10
C TYR A 357 18.35 -4.28 -2.65
N ASN A 358 19.45 -4.86 -2.19
CA ASN A 358 19.63 -5.22 -0.78
C ASN A 358 20.58 -4.22 -0.14
N GLN A 359 20.12 -3.49 0.86
CA GLN A 359 21.03 -2.78 1.72
C GLN A 359 21.92 -3.82 2.46
N ALA A 360 23.21 -3.57 2.54
CA ALA A 360 24.14 -4.47 3.25
C ALA A 360 23.61 -4.75 4.66
N ALA A 361 23.81 -5.99 5.15
CA ALA A 361 23.36 -6.41 6.47
C ALA A 361 24.08 -5.59 7.56
N VAL A 362 23.52 -4.44 7.89
CA VAL A 362 23.85 -3.69 9.09
C VAL A 362 22.85 -4.14 10.15
N PRO A 363 23.24 -4.40 11.40
CA PRO A 363 22.29 -4.62 12.50
C PRO A 363 21.24 -3.50 12.52
N SER A 364 20.04 -3.80 13.02
CA SER A 364 18.92 -2.86 13.04
C SER A 364 19.37 -1.44 13.41
N CYS A 365 19.11 -0.47 12.59
CA CYS A 365 19.57 0.90 12.79
C CYS A 365 18.42 1.90 12.67
N VAL A 366 17.84 2.28 13.81
CA VAL A 366 16.81 3.33 13.87
C VAL A 366 17.37 4.67 13.40
N GLU A 367 18.62 5.00 13.73
CA GLU A 367 19.22 6.30 13.43
C GLU A 367 19.72 6.42 11.98
N CYS A 368 20.12 5.31 11.35
CA CYS A 368 20.61 5.28 9.97
C CYS A 368 19.54 5.72 8.97
N CYS A 369 18.27 5.58 9.33
CA CYS A 369 17.13 5.86 8.46
C CYS A 369 16.65 7.32 8.52
N HIS A 370 17.14 8.12 9.45
CA HIS A 370 16.69 9.48 9.67
C HIS A 370 17.59 10.57 9.08
N GLY A 371 18.70 10.21 8.42
CA GLY A 371 19.57 11.19 7.72
C GLY A 371 20.17 12.28 8.62
N ARG A 372 20.07 12.15 9.94
CA ARG A 372 20.70 13.07 10.89
C ARG A 372 22.06 12.52 11.30
N SER A 373 23.11 13.08 10.73
CA SER A 373 24.43 13.01 11.33
C SER A 373 24.44 13.80 12.64
N THR A 374 23.98 13.23 13.73
CA THR A 374 24.33 13.72 15.05
C THR A 374 25.59 12.97 15.52
N PRO A 375 26.65 13.70 15.94
CA PRO A 375 27.92 13.07 16.31
C PRO A 375 27.94 12.28 17.63
N ALA A 376 26.78 12.02 18.23
CA ALA A 376 26.71 11.45 19.54
C ALA A 376 25.68 10.30 19.57
N ARG A 377 26.12 9.15 19.23
CA ARG A 377 25.84 7.81 19.71
C ARG A 377 26.09 6.78 18.62
N ARG A 378 27.34 6.43 18.44
CA ARG A 378 27.70 5.18 17.79
C ARG A 378 27.29 4.04 18.72
N ARG A 379 26.15 3.44 18.50
CA ARG A 379 25.83 2.05 18.77
C ARG A 379 25.06 1.55 17.55
N CYS A 380 25.78 1.19 16.53
CA CYS A 380 25.37 0.21 15.52
C CYS A 380 26.07 -1.08 15.87
#